data_9e9faf415b45fc7196f53ac598756dd5
#
_entry.id   9e9faf415b45fc7196f53ac598756dd5
#
_cell.length_a   1.000
_cell.length_b   1.000
_cell.length_c   1.000
_cell.angle_alpha   90.00
_cell.angle_beta   90.00
_cell.angle_gamma   90.00
#
_symmetry.space_group_name_H-M   'P 1'
#
loop_
_entity.id
_entity.type
_entity.pdbx_description
1 polymer ?
#
loop_
_entity_poly.entity_id
_entity_poly.type
_entity_poly.pdbx_seq_one_letter_code
_entity_poly.pdbx_strand_id
1 'polypeptide(L)'
;MQHTITASTNTFLKKRPVQSTQLSDSEKVAVSKGKSYPVEEHKLAENGHFWVKLGYGAGEWYIYDYEEDGHWETTWDSQEEEENSEPSTDDTQKKSVIATPGAIDWSNGSLPISQYFTVGEVTKNSKDRQPKPHSAEEKNILALAKELDKIREDWGSGIGVTSWFRPSKRLGYPHDVNRAVRGAYDSQHIYGRGVDIRPSQGDLYQFQAWLDKDWFGALGYGAKKGFVHLDTRNGQGWKTGGIKSVRWNY
;
A
#
# COMPACT_ATOMS: atom_id res chain seq x y z
N MET A 1 22.50 16.35 -7.54
CA MET A 1 21.69 17.47 -6.98
C MET A 1 21.54 17.27 -5.49
N GLN A 2 21.35 18.36 -4.71
CA GLN A 2 21.19 18.24 -3.27
C GLN A 2 19.69 18.06 -2.96
N HIS A 3 19.31 16.95 -2.35
CA HIS A 3 17.94 16.72 -1.93
C HIS A 3 17.57 17.60 -0.72
N THR A 4 16.28 17.85 -0.57
CA THR A 4 15.75 18.68 0.54
C THR A 4 14.48 18.04 1.08
N ILE A 5 14.29 18.14 2.40
CA ILE A 5 13.01 17.85 3.06
C ILE A 5 12.45 19.15 3.63
N THR A 6 11.14 19.34 3.49
CA THR A 6 10.42 20.52 4.05
C THR A 6 9.23 20.03 4.87
N ALA A 7 9.12 20.50 6.11
CA ALA A 7 8.00 20.14 6.97
C ALA A 7 6.69 20.74 6.44
N SER A 8 5.75 19.89 6.00
CA SER A 8 4.40 20.27 5.52
C SER A 8 3.45 20.65 6.67
N THR A 9 3.73 20.14 7.87
CA THR A 9 3.00 20.41 9.12
C THR A 9 3.99 20.62 10.27
N ASN A 10 3.51 20.97 11.48
CA ASN A 10 4.33 20.88 12.68
C ASN A 10 4.60 19.40 12.97
N THR A 11 5.86 19.02 13.06
CA THR A 11 6.27 17.61 13.13
C THR A 11 7.56 17.41 13.93
N PHE A 12 8.21 16.26 13.81
CA PHE A 12 9.44 15.92 14.52
C PHE A 12 10.46 15.25 13.61
N LEU A 13 11.73 15.61 13.81
CA LEU A 13 12.86 14.73 13.51
C LEU A 13 13.02 13.72 14.66
N LYS A 14 13.22 12.44 14.38
CA LYS A 14 13.16 11.35 15.35
C LYS A 14 14.44 10.53 15.35
N LYS A 15 14.80 9.94 16.49
CA LYS A 15 15.95 9.02 16.58
C LYS A 15 15.59 7.56 16.27
N ARG A 16 14.31 7.21 16.22
CA ARG A 16 13.80 5.88 15.86
C ARG A 16 12.55 5.97 14.97
N PRO A 17 12.29 4.99 14.10
CA PRO A 17 11.15 4.98 13.18
C PRO A 17 9.85 4.54 13.88
N VAL A 18 9.43 5.30 14.90
CA VAL A 18 8.23 5.04 15.70
C VAL A 18 7.40 6.32 15.88
N GLN A 19 6.19 6.18 16.41
CA GLN A 19 5.35 7.35 16.70
C GLN A 19 6.03 8.28 17.70
N SER A 20 5.85 9.60 17.52
CA SER A 20 6.48 10.63 18.39
C SER A 20 6.09 10.52 19.87
N THR A 21 4.92 9.92 20.16
CA THR A 21 4.45 9.62 21.53
C THR A 21 5.21 8.51 22.22
N GLN A 22 5.95 7.68 21.47
CA GLN A 22 6.77 6.56 21.97
C GLN A 22 8.23 6.97 22.17
N LEU A 23 8.54 8.24 21.96
CA LEU A 23 9.90 8.81 22.08
C LEU A 23 9.97 9.77 23.26
N SER A 24 11.08 9.68 24.00
CA SER A 24 11.44 10.70 24.99
C SER A 24 11.77 12.03 24.30
N ASP A 25 11.80 13.12 25.06
CA ASP A 25 12.13 14.45 24.50
C ASP A 25 13.56 14.54 23.95
N SER A 26 14.48 13.70 24.45
CA SER A 26 15.85 13.62 23.92
C SER A 26 15.97 12.84 22.60
N GLU A 27 14.95 12.06 22.24
CA GLU A 27 14.91 11.25 21.01
C GLU A 27 14.17 11.93 19.85
N LYS A 28 13.67 13.13 20.03
CA LYS A 28 12.95 13.89 19.01
C LYS A 28 13.24 15.37 19.07
N VAL A 29 13.18 16.03 17.91
CA VAL A 29 13.31 17.48 17.79
C VAL A 29 12.08 18.00 17.08
N ALA A 30 11.37 18.93 17.71
CA ALA A 30 10.21 19.58 17.14
C ALA A 30 10.62 20.46 15.95
N VAL A 31 9.87 20.37 14.87
CA VAL A 31 10.07 21.13 13.63
C VAL A 31 8.78 21.84 13.25
N SER A 32 8.84 23.14 13.06
CA SER A 32 7.70 23.93 12.61
C SER A 32 7.45 23.76 11.12
N LYS A 33 6.18 23.83 10.72
CA LYS A 33 5.77 23.87 9.32
C LYS A 33 6.58 24.86 8.50
N GLY A 34 6.98 24.48 7.29
CA GLY A 34 7.77 25.29 6.35
C GLY A 34 9.28 25.26 6.60
N LYS A 35 9.76 24.58 7.65
CA LYS A 35 11.19 24.43 7.89
C LYS A 35 11.79 23.40 6.95
N SER A 36 12.87 23.76 6.24
CA SER A 36 13.56 22.92 5.28
C SER A 36 14.95 22.53 5.76
N TYR A 37 15.40 21.34 5.35
CA TYR A 37 16.74 20.82 5.61
C TYR A 37 17.31 20.19 4.34
N PRO A 38 18.58 20.44 3.99
CA PRO A 38 19.25 19.68 2.94
C PRO A 38 19.54 18.25 3.41
N VAL A 39 19.46 17.30 2.49
CA VAL A 39 19.66 15.88 2.73
C VAL A 39 20.85 15.39 1.90
N GLU A 40 21.83 14.76 2.54
CA GLU A 40 22.99 14.13 1.91
C GLU A 40 22.69 12.70 1.47
N GLU A 41 21.97 11.97 2.31
CA GLU A 41 21.57 10.57 2.07
C GLU A 41 20.17 10.31 2.61
N HIS A 42 19.41 9.45 1.95
CA HIS A 42 18.11 8.99 2.42
C HIS A 42 17.90 7.52 2.05
N LYS A 43 17.06 6.83 2.81
CA LYS A 43 16.60 5.47 2.53
C LYS A 43 15.27 5.22 3.22
N LEU A 44 14.45 4.37 2.60
CA LEU A 44 13.23 3.90 3.21
C LEU A 44 13.54 3.15 4.51
N ALA A 45 12.78 3.45 5.56
CA ALA A 45 12.85 2.79 6.86
C ALA A 45 11.50 2.15 7.22
N GLU A 46 11.40 1.57 8.39
CA GLU A 46 10.20 0.89 8.86
C GLU A 46 9.05 1.87 9.17
N ASN A 47 7.81 1.36 9.15
CA ASN A 47 6.60 2.05 9.61
C ASN A 47 6.34 3.41 8.91
N GLY A 48 6.56 3.50 7.60
CA GLY A 48 6.34 4.73 6.83
C GLY A 48 7.31 5.86 7.16
N HIS A 49 8.49 5.51 7.67
CA HIS A 49 9.56 6.47 7.91
C HIS A 49 10.63 6.40 6.83
N PHE A 50 11.33 7.53 6.64
CA PHE A 50 12.61 7.58 5.96
C PHE A 50 13.71 7.87 6.97
N TRP A 51 14.81 7.16 6.88
CA TRP A 51 16.06 7.56 7.49
C TRP A 51 16.71 8.60 6.58
N VAL A 52 17.14 9.71 7.15
CA VAL A 52 17.78 10.80 6.45
C VAL A 52 19.04 11.24 7.16
N LYS A 53 20.11 11.47 6.41
CA LYS A 53 21.30 12.16 6.88
C LYS A 53 21.22 13.60 6.40
N LEU A 54 21.06 14.51 7.35
CA LEU A 54 20.93 15.93 7.06
C LEU A 54 22.29 16.58 6.79
N GLY A 55 22.29 17.51 5.85
CA GLY A 55 23.49 18.25 5.48
C GLY A 55 24.03 19.14 6.59
N TYR A 56 25.23 19.65 6.36
CA TYR A 56 25.95 20.55 7.30
C TYR A 56 26.18 19.96 8.68
N GLY A 57 26.27 18.64 8.78
CA GLY A 57 26.50 17.94 10.04
C GLY A 57 25.32 17.96 11.03
N ALA A 58 24.10 18.21 10.55
CA ALA A 58 22.89 18.22 11.40
C ALA A 58 22.45 16.81 11.87
N GLY A 59 23.22 15.77 11.49
CA GLY A 59 23.08 14.41 12.02
C GLY A 59 22.07 13.54 11.27
N GLU A 60 21.82 12.37 11.85
CA GLU A 60 20.97 11.33 11.28
C GLU A 60 19.64 11.25 12.04
N TRP A 61 18.56 11.15 11.27
CA TRP A 61 17.21 11.24 11.79
C TRP A 61 16.25 10.33 11.04
N TYR A 62 15.09 10.07 11.62
CA TYR A 62 13.93 9.49 10.95
C TYR A 62 12.86 10.55 10.81
N ILE A 63 12.28 10.64 9.61
CA ILE A 63 11.10 11.45 9.31
C ILE A 63 9.94 10.54 9.00
N TYR A 64 8.71 10.94 9.33
CA TYR A 64 7.51 10.25 8.94
C TYR A 64 6.95 10.92 7.69
N ASP A 65 6.99 10.19 6.61
CA ASP A 65 6.52 10.65 5.30
C ASP A 65 5.78 9.50 4.61
N TYR A 66 4.63 9.15 5.19
CA TYR A 66 3.81 8.07 4.67
C TYR A 66 2.60 8.66 3.95
N GLU A 67 2.66 8.67 2.61
CA GLU A 67 1.59 9.08 1.68
C GLU A 67 0.84 10.36 2.12
N GLU A 68 -0.49 10.33 2.29
CA GLU A 68 -1.28 11.53 2.62
C GLU A 68 -1.13 12.06 4.04
N ASP A 69 -0.70 11.21 4.96
CA ASP A 69 -0.40 11.60 6.35
C ASP A 69 1.08 11.99 6.51
N GLY A 70 1.82 12.06 5.42
CA GLY A 70 3.21 12.52 5.41
C GLY A 70 3.34 13.93 5.95
N HIS A 71 4.29 14.09 6.84
CA HIS A 71 4.54 15.39 7.48
C HIS A 71 5.65 16.19 6.80
N TRP A 72 6.16 15.68 5.66
CA TRP A 72 7.28 16.26 4.94
C TRP A 72 7.06 16.25 3.44
N GLU A 73 7.50 17.28 2.78
CA GLU A 73 7.67 17.33 1.32
C GLU A 73 9.13 16.99 1.02
N THR A 74 9.36 16.03 0.13
CA THR A 74 10.69 15.54 -0.21
C THR A 74 10.99 15.81 -1.69
N THR A 75 12.25 16.15 -2.03
CA THR A 75 12.61 16.44 -3.43
C THR A 75 13.13 15.23 -4.18
N TRP A 76 13.28 14.07 -3.53
CA TRP A 76 13.64 12.84 -4.24
C TRP A 76 12.46 12.17 -4.92
N ASP A 77 11.23 12.44 -4.49
CA ASP A 77 10.01 11.94 -5.15
C ASP A 77 9.70 12.64 -6.48
N SER A 78 10.35 13.78 -6.73
CA SER A 78 10.12 14.60 -7.94
C SER A 78 11.16 14.39 -9.05
N GLN A 79 12.15 13.51 -8.90
CA GLN A 79 13.29 13.41 -9.81
C GLN A 79 13.54 12.04 -10.45
N GLU A 80 12.65 11.05 -10.34
CA GLU A 80 12.83 9.79 -11.07
C GLU A 80 12.30 9.82 -12.53
N GLU A 81 11.95 10.99 -13.09
CA GLU A 81 11.41 11.07 -14.46
C GLU A 81 12.35 11.67 -15.53
N GLU A 82 13.63 11.97 -15.27
CA GLU A 82 14.53 12.38 -16.35
C GLU A 82 15.94 11.80 -16.19
N GLU A 83 16.22 10.64 -16.78
CA GLU A 83 17.39 10.31 -17.60
C GLU A 83 17.41 8.83 -17.98
N ASN A 84 16.95 8.48 -19.18
CA ASN A 84 17.74 7.82 -20.22
C ASN A 84 16.85 7.33 -21.36
N SER A 85 16.80 8.09 -22.41
CA SER A 85 16.37 7.62 -23.73
C SER A 85 17.59 7.29 -24.56
N GLU A 86 17.94 5.97 -24.70
CA GLU A 86 18.47 5.43 -25.94
C GLU A 86 18.10 3.94 -26.06
N PRO A 87 17.78 3.46 -27.28
CA PRO A 87 17.14 2.18 -27.47
C PRO A 87 18.17 1.07 -27.58
N SER A 88 18.12 0.06 -26.72
CA SER A 88 18.74 -1.24 -27.01
C SER A 88 17.68 -2.32 -27.00
N THR A 89 17.61 -2.98 -28.12
CA THR A 89 16.86 -4.20 -28.39
C THR A 89 17.39 -5.33 -27.53
N ASP A 90 16.48 -6.06 -26.97
CA ASP A 90 16.49 -7.47 -26.62
C ASP A 90 16.20 -7.81 -25.15
N ASP A 91 15.08 -8.49 -25.00
CA ASP A 91 14.71 -9.60 -24.11
C ASP A 91 14.60 -9.38 -22.59
N THR A 92 13.33 -9.56 -22.11
CA THR A 92 12.95 -9.97 -20.74
C THR A 92 13.40 -9.10 -19.55
N GLN A 93 13.00 -7.82 -19.50
CA GLN A 93 12.88 -7.12 -18.22
C GLN A 93 11.41 -6.81 -17.91
N LYS A 94 10.86 -7.53 -16.91
CA LYS A 94 9.58 -7.19 -16.29
C LYS A 94 9.72 -5.81 -15.65
N LYS A 95 9.25 -4.79 -16.35
CA LYS A 95 9.17 -3.41 -15.86
C LYS A 95 8.16 -3.39 -14.71
N SER A 96 8.59 -3.05 -13.51
CA SER A 96 7.69 -2.80 -12.39
C SER A 96 6.80 -1.61 -12.74
N VAL A 97 5.52 -1.89 -13.01
CA VAL A 97 4.53 -0.82 -13.25
C VAL A 97 4.14 -0.26 -11.88
N ILE A 98 4.62 0.92 -11.56
CA ILE A 98 4.16 1.67 -10.40
C ILE A 98 2.95 2.49 -10.84
N ALA A 99 1.75 2.04 -10.49
CA ALA A 99 0.54 2.78 -10.77
C ALA A 99 0.40 3.96 -9.79
N THR A 100 0.22 5.16 -10.33
CA THR A 100 0.08 6.39 -9.56
C THR A 100 -1.41 6.68 -9.31
N PRO A 101 -1.84 7.03 -8.09
CA PRO A 101 -3.21 7.43 -7.81
C PRO A 101 -3.67 8.57 -8.71
N GLY A 102 -4.87 8.44 -9.25
CA GLY A 102 -5.48 9.43 -10.15
C GLY A 102 -5.05 9.35 -11.61
N ALA A 103 -3.95 8.65 -11.94
CA ALA A 103 -3.50 8.43 -13.31
C ALA A 103 -4.05 7.12 -13.93
N ILE A 104 -4.80 6.32 -13.15
CA ILE A 104 -5.28 5.01 -13.58
C ILE A 104 -6.58 5.15 -14.35
N ASP A 105 -6.60 4.59 -15.56
CA ASP A 105 -7.85 4.37 -16.29
C ASP A 105 -8.57 3.13 -15.75
N TRP A 106 -9.45 3.33 -14.78
CA TRP A 106 -10.26 2.28 -14.17
C TRP A 106 -11.28 1.62 -15.10
N SER A 107 -11.44 2.13 -16.32
CA SER A 107 -12.26 1.51 -17.38
C SER A 107 -11.48 0.47 -18.19
N ASN A 108 -10.16 0.53 -18.18
CA ASN A 108 -9.28 -0.39 -18.90
C ASN A 108 -8.91 -1.60 -18.05
N GLY A 109 -9.69 -2.67 -18.13
CA GLY A 109 -9.49 -3.89 -17.34
C GLY A 109 -8.12 -4.56 -17.51
N SER A 110 -7.44 -4.34 -18.63
CA SER A 110 -6.11 -4.92 -18.91
C SER A 110 -4.97 -4.10 -18.33
N LEU A 111 -5.25 -2.86 -17.85
CA LEU A 111 -4.22 -1.99 -17.33
C LEU A 111 -3.64 -2.59 -16.04
N PRO A 112 -2.31 -2.77 -15.93
CA PRO A 112 -1.68 -3.20 -14.69
C PRO A 112 -1.72 -2.09 -13.64
N ILE A 113 -2.01 -2.45 -12.40
CA ILE A 113 -1.95 -1.56 -11.23
C ILE A 113 -0.76 -1.89 -10.31
N SER A 114 -0.18 -3.07 -10.51
CA SER A 114 1.04 -3.52 -9.84
C SER A 114 1.74 -4.54 -10.74
N GLN A 115 2.79 -5.18 -10.24
CA GLN A 115 3.55 -6.16 -11.02
C GLN A 115 2.70 -7.32 -11.55
N TYR A 116 1.70 -7.76 -10.79
CA TYR A 116 0.92 -8.96 -11.10
C TYR A 116 -0.59 -8.75 -11.19
N PHE A 117 -1.10 -7.60 -10.78
CA PHE A 117 -2.53 -7.36 -10.71
C PHE A 117 -2.99 -6.24 -11.63
N THR A 118 -4.22 -6.34 -12.09
CA THR A 118 -4.82 -5.46 -13.09
C THR A 118 -6.08 -4.77 -12.58
N VAL A 119 -6.49 -3.71 -13.24
CA VAL A 119 -7.78 -3.03 -13.05
C VAL A 119 -8.95 -4.03 -13.10
N GLY A 120 -8.90 -4.98 -14.03
CA GLY A 120 -9.97 -5.98 -14.20
C GLY A 120 -10.18 -6.87 -12.99
N GLU A 121 -9.12 -7.20 -12.25
CA GLU A 121 -9.21 -7.99 -11.03
C GLU A 121 -9.84 -7.19 -9.88
N VAL A 122 -9.55 -5.90 -9.79
CA VAL A 122 -10.16 -5.00 -8.80
C VAL A 122 -11.64 -4.79 -9.09
N THR A 123 -11.96 -4.45 -10.34
CA THR A 123 -13.29 -4.00 -10.75
C THR A 123 -14.19 -5.13 -11.24
N LYS A 124 -13.65 -6.34 -11.46
CA LYS A 124 -14.33 -7.44 -12.19
C LYS A 124 -14.84 -6.99 -13.56
N ASN A 125 -14.09 -6.10 -14.23
CA ASN A 125 -14.46 -5.47 -15.51
C ASN A 125 -15.85 -4.80 -15.48
N SER A 126 -16.28 -4.31 -14.31
CA SER A 126 -17.56 -3.64 -14.11
C SER A 126 -17.36 -2.16 -13.82
N LYS A 127 -18.03 -1.31 -14.58
CA LYS A 127 -18.06 0.15 -14.35
C LYS A 127 -18.62 0.53 -12.98
N ASP A 128 -19.46 -0.33 -12.39
CA ASP A 128 -20.05 -0.10 -11.07
C ASP A 128 -19.06 -0.38 -9.92
N ARG A 129 -17.86 -0.89 -10.23
CA ARG A 129 -16.82 -1.23 -9.28
C ARG A 129 -15.56 -0.37 -9.43
N GLN A 130 -15.63 0.73 -10.15
CA GLN A 130 -14.51 1.63 -10.33
C GLN A 130 -14.36 2.54 -9.10
N PRO A 131 -13.18 2.66 -8.51
CA PRO A 131 -12.92 3.66 -7.48
C PRO A 131 -12.93 5.06 -8.10
N LYS A 132 -13.18 6.07 -7.29
CA LYS A 132 -13.06 7.46 -7.73
C LYS A 132 -11.56 7.81 -7.83
N PRO A 133 -11.12 8.51 -8.88
CA PRO A 133 -9.73 8.98 -8.96
C PRO A 133 -9.35 9.81 -7.73
N HIS A 134 -8.12 9.65 -7.25
CA HIS A 134 -7.57 10.30 -6.05
C HIS A 134 -8.30 10.00 -4.73
N SER A 135 -9.21 9.02 -4.72
CA SER A 135 -9.93 8.65 -3.49
C SER A 135 -9.04 7.81 -2.55
N ALA A 136 -9.44 7.78 -1.27
CA ALA A 136 -8.81 6.89 -0.29
C ALA A 136 -8.94 5.41 -0.69
N GLU A 137 -10.04 5.04 -1.34
CA GLU A 137 -10.25 3.68 -1.84
C GLU A 137 -9.24 3.31 -2.94
N GLU A 138 -8.98 4.22 -3.89
CA GLU A 138 -7.97 4.02 -4.92
C GLU A 138 -6.59 3.77 -4.31
N LYS A 139 -6.17 4.62 -3.37
CA LYS A 139 -4.89 4.51 -2.69
C LYS A 139 -4.76 3.21 -1.90
N ASN A 140 -5.81 2.84 -1.18
CA ASN A 140 -5.85 1.57 -0.46
C ASN A 140 -5.75 0.36 -1.38
N ILE A 141 -6.37 0.41 -2.56
CA ILE A 141 -6.27 -0.64 -3.58
C ILE A 141 -4.81 -0.79 -4.04
N LEU A 142 -4.14 0.31 -4.35
CA LEU A 142 -2.75 0.29 -4.82
C LEU A 142 -1.78 -0.19 -3.73
N ALA A 143 -1.99 0.25 -2.49
CA ALA A 143 -1.20 -0.23 -1.36
C ALA A 143 -1.37 -1.75 -1.15
N LEU A 144 -2.61 -2.25 -1.19
CA LEU A 144 -2.89 -3.68 -1.06
C LEU A 144 -2.34 -4.48 -2.25
N ALA A 145 -2.35 -3.94 -3.47
CA ALA A 145 -1.76 -4.58 -4.64
C ALA A 145 -0.27 -4.88 -4.45
N LYS A 146 0.48 -3.95 -3.90
CA LYS A 146 1.91 -4.14 -3.58
C LYS A 146 2.12 -5.27 -2.55
N GLU A 147 1.24 -5.37 -1.56
CA GLU A 147 1.31 -6.48 -0.59
C GLU A 147 0.98 -7.84 -1.23
N LEU A 148 0.03 -7.86 -2.15
CA LEU A 148 -0.32 -9.07 -2.90
C LEU A 148 0.79 -9.50 -3.87
N ASP A 149 1.54 -8.55 -4.46
CA ASP A 149 2.72 -8.86 -5.28
C ASP A 149 3.75 -9.65 -4.46
N LYS A 150 4.07 -9.19 -3.25
CA LYS A 150 5.00 -9.87 -2.32
C LYS A 150 4.50 -11.29 -1.97
N ILE A 151 3.21 -11.43 -1.67
CA ILE A 151 2.60 -12.74 -1.39
C ILE A 151 2.75 -13.67 -2.59
N ARG A 152 2.49 -13.17 -3.80
CA ARG A 152 2.59 -13.97 -5.02
C ARG A 152 4.01 -14.41 -5.33
N GLU A 153 4.99 -13.53 -5.10
CA GLU A 153 6.40 -13.85 -5.24
C GLU A 153 6.84 -14.93 -4.26
N ASP A 154 6.50 -14.77 -2.98
CA ASP A 154 6.87 -15.72 -1.93
C ASP A 154 6.13 -17.06 -2.02
N TRP A 155 4.90 -17.07 -2.52
CA TRP A 155 4.15 -18.31 -2.79
C TRP A 155 4.68 -19.06 -4.01
N GLY A 156 5.35 -18.35 -4.93
CA GLY A 156 5.95 -18.93 -6.14
C GLY A 156 4.95 -19.38 -7.20
N SER A 157 3.67 -18.97 -7.09
CA SER A 157 2.62 -19.34 -8.04
C SER A 157 1.59 -18.23 -8.18
N GLY A 158 0.74 -18.32 -9.22
CA GLY A 158 -0.33 -17.36 -9.45
C GLY A 158 -1.32 -17.30 -8.28
N ILE A 159 -1.86 -16.10 -8.05
CA ILE A 159 -2.94 -15.84 -7.09
C ILE A 159 -4.10 -15.24 -7.85
N GLY A 160 -5.27 -15.86 -7.76
CA GLY A 160 -6.50 -15.36 -8.37
C GLY A 160 -7.32 -14.55 -7.37
N VAL A 161 -7.82 -13.41 -7.83
CA VAL A 161 -8.72 -12.54 -7.06
C VAL A 161 -10.15 -12.98 -7.27
N THR A 162 -10.83 -13.39 -6.21
CA THR A 162 -12.26 -13.74 -6.26
C THR A 162 -13.15 -12.54 -5.99
N SER A 163 -12.69 -11.57 -5.20
CA SER A 163 -13.36 -10.28 -5.00
C SER A 163 -12.39 -9.26 -4.42
N TRP A 164 -12.50 -8.02 -4.87
CA TRP A 164 -11.70 -6.93 -4.31
C TRP A 164 -12.60 -5.74 -3.98
N PHE A 165 -12.62 -4.69 -4.78
CA PHE A 165 -13.37 -3.49 -4.48
C PHE A 165 -14.90 -3.69 -4.65
N ARG A 166 -15.66 -3.26 -3.63
CA ARG A 166 -17.13 -3.34 -3.60
C ARG A 166 -17.69 -1.97 -3.19
N PRO A 167 -17.84 -1.02 -4.14
CA PRO A 167 -18.39 0.30 -3.84
C PRO A 167 -19.68 0.23 -3.02
N SER A 168 -19.84 1.18 -2.12
CA SER A 168 -21.05 1.29 -1.30
C SER A 168 -21.62 2.70 -1.35
N LYS A 169 -22.96 2.79 -1.37
CA LYS A 169 -23.66 4.08 -1.25
C LYS A 169 -23.29 4.83 0.02
N ARG A 170 -22.86 4.12 1.06
CA ARG A 170 -22.35 4.70 2.32
C ARG A 170 -21.15 5.62 2.09
N LEU A 171 -20.30 5.33 1.09
CA LEU A 171 -19.13 6.13 0.72
C LEU A 171 -19.41 7.03 -0.51
N GLY A 172 -20.70 7.30 -0.77
CA GLY A 172 -21.09 8.22 -1.84
C GLY A 172 -20.96 7.66 -3.25
N TYR A 173 -20.91 6.32 -3.42
CA TYR A 173 -20.97 5.69 -4.72
C TYR A 173 -22.43 5.56 -5.22
N PRO A 174 -22.67 5.66 -6.53
CA PRO A 174 -24.05 5.59 -7.09
C PRO A 174 -24.66 4.20 -6.95
N HIS A 175 -23.84 3.16 -6.92
CA HIS A 175 -24.23 1.76 -6.79
C HIS A 175 -23.77 1.17 -5.46
N ASP A 176 -24.57 0.28 -4.85
CA ASP A 176 -24.22 -0.41 -3.63
C ASP A 176 -23.88 -1.87 -3.92
N VAL A 177 -22.72 -2.07 -4.51
CA VAL A 177 -22.22 -3.41 -4.88
C VAL A 177 -22.03 -4.28 -3.65
N ASN A 178 -21.54 -3.70 -2.54
CA ASN A 178 -21.33 -4.45 -1.30
C ASN A 178 -22.65 -5.04 -0.77
N ARG A 179 -23.71 -4.24 -0.76
CA ARG A 179 -25.05 -4.69 -0.34
C ARG A 179 -25.63 -5.74 -1.30
N ALA A 180 -25.43 -5.57 -2.60
CA ALA A 180 -25.91 -6.51 -3.62
C ALA A 180 -25.33 -7.91 -3.44
N VAL A 181 -24.10 -8.02 -2.95
CA VAL A 181 -23.45 -9.31 -2.62
C VAL A 181 -23.61 -9.71 -1.15
N ARG A 182 -24.48 -9.06 -0.41
CA ARG A 182 -24.73 -9.29 1.03
C ARG A 182 -23.47 -9.16 1.89
N GLY A 183 -22.56 -8.26 1.49
CA GLY A 183 -21.36 -7.94 2.27
C GLY A 183 -21.69 -7.27 3.60
N ALA A 184 -20.83 -7.46 4.60
CA ALA A 184 -20.97 -6.81 5.91
C ALA A 184 -21.02 -5.28 5.77
N TYR A 185 -21.73 -4.61 6.67
CA TYR A 185 -21.88 -3.14 6.64
C TYR A 185 -20.53 -2.41 6.66
N ASP A 186 -19.60 -2.86 7.52
CA ASP A 186 -18.23 -2.32 7.65
C ASP A 186 -17.19 -3.18 6.93
N SER A 187 -17.59 -3.77 5.79
CA SER A 187 -16.67 -4.60 4.98
C SER A 187 -15.46 -3.80 4.51
N GLN A 188 -14.26 -4.35 4.66
CA GLN A 188 -13.03 -3.71 4.19
C GLN A 188 -12.93 -3.61 2.65
N HIS A 189 -13.74 -4.37 1.94
CA HIS A 189 -13.89 -4.24 0.49
C HIS A 189 -14.47 -2.88 0.05
N ILE A 190 -15.30 -2.23 0.87
CA ILE A 190 -15.86 -0.91 0.52
C ILE A 190 -14.80 0.19 0.57
N TYR A 191 -13.77 -0.01 1.36
CA TYR A 191 -12.64 0.92 1.50
C TYR A 191 -11.46 0.58 0.57
N GLY A 192 -11.59 -0.41 -0.30
CA GLY A 192 -10.52 -0.86 -1.21
C GLY A 192 -9.38 -1.63 -0.56
N ARG A 193 -9.35 -1.73 0.78
CA ARG A 193 -8.28 -2.38 1.55
C ARG A 193 -8.56 -3.82 1.97
N GLY A 194 -9.58 -4.45 1.41
CA GLY A 194 -9.92 -5.86 1.61
C GLY A 194 -10.00 -6.60 0.29
N VAL A 195 -9.50 -7.84 0.25
CA VAL A 195 -9.47 -8.71 -0.92
C VAL A 195 -9.75 -10.15 -0.54
N ASP A 196 -10.48 -10.86 -1.39
CA ASP A 196 -10.69 -12.31 -1.32
C ASP A 196 -9.85 -12.97 -2.42
N ILE A 197 -8.94 -13.86 -2.05
CA ILE A 197 -7.97 -14.49 -2.94
C ILE A 197 -7.96 -16.01 -2.81
N ARG A 198 -7.41 -16.67 -3.84
CA ARG A 198 -7.10 -18.10 -3.83
C ARG A 198 -5.84 -18.37 -4.64
N PRO A 199 -5.06 -19.42 -4.34
CA PRO A 199 -3.93 -19.78 -5.17
C PRO A 199 -4.41 -20.35 -6.50
N SER A 200 -3.65 -20.14 -7.58
CA SER A 200 -3.89 -20.78 -8.88
C SER A 200 -3.47 -22.25 -8.89
N GLN A 201 -2.51 -22.61 -8.03
CA GLN A 201 -2.01 -23.96 -7.83
C GLN A 201 -1.84 -24.23 -6.33
N GLY A 202 -2.03 -25.47 -5.93
CA GLY A 202 -1.91 -25.90 -4.55
C GLY A 202 -3.25 -25.93 -3.81
N ASP A 203 -3.21 -26.44 -2.60
CA ASP A 203 -4.36 -26.58 -1.72
C ASP A 203 -4.70 -25.26 -1.02
N LEU A 204 -5.98 -24.89 -1.02
CA LEU A 204 -6.43 -23.62 -0.46
C LEU A 204 -6.31 -23.55 1.08
N TYR A 205 -6.45 -24.66 1.79
CA TYR A 205 -6.25 -24.70 3.23
C TYR A 205 -4.77 -24.54 3.60
N GLN A 206 -3.88 -25.16 2.82
CA GLN A 206 -2.43 -24.98 2.98
C GLN A 206 -2.03 -23.53 2.70
N PHE A 207 -2.57 -22.93 1.63
CA PHE A 207 -2.36 -21.53 1.32
C PHE A 207 -2.84 -20.60 2.44
N GLN A 208 -4.04 -20.85 2.98
CA GLN A 208 -4.57 -20.08 4.12
C GLN A 208 -3.68 -20.19 5.36
N ALA A 209 -3.23 -21.40 5.70
CA ALA A 209 -2.35 -21.63 6.85
C ALA A 209 -0.97 -20.98 6.64
N TRP A 210 -0.47 -20.97 5.41
CA TRP A 210 0.78 -20.31 5.05
C TRP A 210 0.65 -18.79 5.16
N LEU A 211 -0.42 -18.20 4.61
CA LEU A 211 -0.71 -16.77 4.77
C LEU A 211 -0.79 -16.34 6.23
N ASP A 212 -1.44 -17.15 7.07
CA ASP A 212 -1.62 -16.80 8.48
C ASP A 212 -0.31 -16.71 9.27
N LYS A 213 0.76 -17.36 8.82
CA LYS A 213 2.07 -17.26 9.47
C LYS A 213 2.65 -15.85 9.35
N ASP A 214 2.55 -15.23 8.17
CA ASP A 214 3.32 -14.04 7.83
C ASP A 214 2.46 -12.84 7.41
N TRP A 215 1.12 -13.00 7.35
CA TRP A 215 0.21 -11.87 7.17
C TRP A 215 -0.08 -11.18 8.50
N PHE A 216 0.29 -9.92 8.64
CA PHE A 216 0.10 -9.12 9.85
C PHE A 216 -1.17 -8.26 9.82
N GLY A 217 -1.75 -8.03 8.66
CA GLY A 217 -3.11 -7.50 8.50
C GLY A 217 -4.18 -8.45 9.05
N ALA A 218 -5.45 -8.11 8.87
CA ALA A 218 -6.55 -8.98 9.27
C ALA A 218 -6.76 -10.12 8.26
N LEU A 219 -7.14 -11.30 8.74
CA LEU A 219 -7.33 -12.50 7.91
C LEU A 219 -8.61 -13.23 8.28
N GLY A 220 -9.44 -13.50 7.26
CA GLY A 220 -10.64 -14.31 7.38
C GLY A 220 -10.43 -15.72 6.81
N TYR A 221 -10.68 -16.74 7.64
CA TYR A 221 -10.54 -18.13 7.26
C TYR A 221 -11.72 -18.58 6.39
N GLY A 222 -11.58 -18.34 5.09
CA GLY A 222 -12.61 -18.61 4.09
C GLY A 222 -12.32 -19.82 3.20
N ALA A 223 -11.28 -20.63 3.46
CA ALA A 223 -10.90 -21.77 2.61
C ALA A 223 -12.07 -22.73 2.37
N LYS A 224 -12.92 -23.00 3.37
CA LYS A 224 -14.15 -23.80 3.23
C LYS A 224 -15.13 -23.22 2.20
N LYS A 225 -15.08 -21.90 1.96
CA LYS A 225 -15.93 -21.18 0.99
C LYS A 225 -15.22 -20.86 -0.32
N GLY A 226 -13.99 -21.35 -0.51
CA GLY A 226 -13.24 -21.22 -1.75
C GLY A 226 -12.38 -19.97 -1.88
N PHE A 227 -12.09 -19.25 -0.78
CA PHE A 227 -11.22 -18.07 -0.77
C PHE A 227 -10.54 -17.89 0.59
N VAL A 228 -9.56 -17.01 0.65
CA VAL A 228 -9.02 -16.44 1.90
C VAL A 228 -9.21 -14.93 1.83
N HIS A 229 -9.76 -14.34 2.89
CA HIS A 229 -9.88 -12.89 2.99
C HIS A 229 -8.65 -12.29 3.65
N LEU A 230 -8.10 -11.26 3.03
CA LEU A 230 -7.03 -10.42 3.58
C LEU A 230 -7.46 -8.96 3.61
N ASP A 231 -7.10 -8.23 4.65
CA ASP A 231 -7.24 -6.78 4.66
C ASP A 231 -6.17 -6.07 5.50
N THR A 232 -5.94 -4.80 5.16
CA THR A 232 -4.94 -3.93 5.77
C THR A 232 -5.55 -2.89 6.71
N ARG A 233 -6.67 -3.22 7.40
CA ARG A 233 -7.38 -2.27 8.29
C ARG A 233 -6.52 -1.65 9.39
N ASN A 234 -5.44 -2.31 9.77
CA ASN A 234 -4.47 -1.87 10.77
C ASN A 234 -3.18 -1.27 10.17
N GLY A 235 -3.15 -1.04 8.85
CA GLY A 235 -1.98 -0.55 8.14
C GLY A 235 -0.84 -1.56 7.98
N GLN A 236 -1.08 -2.85 8.29
CA GLN A 236 -0.09 -3.92 8.18
C GLN A 236 -0.42 -4.90 7.07
N GLY A 237 0.60 -5.53 6.50
CA GLY A 237 0.52 -6.44 5.37
C GLY A 237 1.44 -7.65 5.50
N TRP A 238 2.06 -8.04 4.41
CA TRP A 238 2.92 -9.23 4.32
C TRP A 238 4.28 -8.99 4.99
N LYS A 239 4.59 -9.83 6.00
CA LYS A 239 5.87 -9.81 6.72
C LYS A 239 6.24 -8.46 7.36
N THR A 240 5.24 -7.61 7.65
CA THR A 240 5.50 -6.29 8.25
C THR A 240 5.96 -6.37 9.71
N GLY A 241 5.75 -7.49 10.37
CA GLY A 241 6.08 -7.66 11.79
C GLY A 241 5.04 -7.03 12.73
N GLY A 242 5.31 -7.09 14.03
CA GLY A 242 4.42 -6.53 15.05
C GLY A 242 3.29 -7.47 15.49
N ILE A 243 2.18 -6.90 15.96
CA ILE A 243 1.02 -7.65 16.43
C ILE A 243 0.07 -7.88 15.27
N LYS A 244 -0.23 -9.14 14.98
CA LYS A 244 -1.21 -9.52 13.96
C LYS A 244 -2.60 -8.95 14.28
N SER A 245 -3.29 -8.46 13.26
CA SER A 245 -4.68 -8.00 13.38
C SER A 245 -5.64 -9.20 13.59
N VAL A 246 -6.93 -8.92 13.63
CA VAL A 246 -7.97 -9.91 13.92
C VAL A 246 -7.99 -11.08 12.94
N ARG A 247 -8.40 -12.24 13.46
CA ARG A 247 -8.68 -13.47 12.73
C ARG A 247 -10.14 -13.88 12.97
N TRP A 248 -10.84 -14.36 11.93
CA TRP A 248 -12.21 -14.87 12.08
C TRP A 248 -12.53 -15.99 11.10
N ASN A 249 -13.57 -16.77 11.39
CA ASN A 249 -14.10 -17.78 10.50
C ASN A 249 -15.29 -17.22 9.70
N TYR A 250 -15.42 -17.68 8.46
CA TYR A 250 -16.57 -17.42 7.60
C TYR A 250 -17.66 -18.48 7.74
#